data_64fd4be80c5476f73811d885c87bcd23
#
_entry.id   64fd4be80c5476f73811d885c87bcd23
#
_cell.length_a   1.000
_cell.length_b   1.000
_cell.length_c   1.000
_cell.angle_alpha   90.00
_cell.angle_beta   90.00
_cell.angle_gamma   90.00
#
_symmetry.space_group_name_H-M   'P 1'
#
loop_
_entity.id
_entity.type
_entity.pdbx_description
1 polymer ?
#
loop_
_entity_poly.entity_id
_entity_poly.type
_entity_poly.pdbx_seq_one_letter_code
_entity_poly.pdbx_strand_id
1 'polypeptide(L)'
;LYHEVSQEQESRDVHTQSYIRNKLLASKLVLSYPLFGGNLSVGGEYTDTRRNDEYRNPEKYVESTISRVEEDGLSGFAEYSRQFPIGNLSLGVRYEHVTFDYYKDGVHMDEQSRMYGNWFPNLSFSRKLGSVRAQLSYTAKTQRPTYSQLSNNVTYVDRFTMQRGNPLLEPCTIHDISLVGTWRFLQLLVSYQQWRKEIIYWGDPIDNGNSMMMTYLNYHNRPTLNVSFSISPAIGFWHPNLNIGVKKQWMTIDGIEFNKPRPTIRFNNTFELPGDFLVSLDGLFMGKGNYQNLYQFKNYGTVDISVRKSFLRDALSLELRGNDLFHGSRNYWQTYLGSIIWEQTNQWDTREFSITLRYKFNTTKSKYKGTGAANDELRRL
;
A
#
# COMPACT_ATOMS: atom_id res chain seq x y z
N LEU A 1 11.85 -25.62 -2.72
CA LEU A 1 11.90 -26.76 -3.65
C LEU A 1 10.69 -26.71 -4.57
N TYR A 2 10.90 -26.67 -5.87
CA TYR A 2 9.89 -26.81 -6.90
C TYR A 2 10.09 -28.17 -7.57
N HIS A 3 9.04 -28.99 -7.57
CA HIS A 3 9.01 -30.26 -8.30
C HIS A 3 8.08 -30.09 -9.50
N GLU A 4 8.65 -30.07 -10.70
CA GLU A 4 7.90 -29.91 -11.95
C GLU A 4 7.80 -31.24 -12.70
N VAL A 5 6.58 -31.63 -12.97
CA VAL A 5 6.25 -32.78 -13.80
C VAL A 5 5.67 -32.30 -15.12
N SER A 6 6.19 -32.80 -16.23
CA SER A 6 5.70 -32.51 -17.58
C SER A 6 5.49 -33.82 -18.33
N GLN A 7 4.47 -33.87 -19.17
CA GLN A 7 4.23 -35.00 -20.08
C GLN A 7 5.12 -34.94 -21.33
N GLU A 8 5.58 -33.75 -21.70
CA GLU A 8 6.32 -33.50 -22.95
C GLU A 8 7.81 -33.23 -22.71
N GLN A 9 8.22 -32.95 -21.49
CA GLN A 9 9.60 -32.61 -21.13
C GLN A 9 10.01 -33.37 -19.86
N GLU A 10 11.32 -33.51 -19.65
CA GLU A 10 11.84 -34.11 -18.41
C GLU A 10 11.33 -33.36 -17.15
N SER A 11 10.90 -34.14 -16.17
CA SER A 11 10.59 -33.64 -14.85
C SER A 11 11.85 -33.09 -14.21
N ARG A 12 11.74 -32.01 -13.46
CA ARG A 12 12.90 -31.39 -12.82
C ARG A 12 12.61 -30.89 -11.41
N ASP A 13 13.63 -31.00 -10.58
CA ASP A 13 13.67 -30.43 -9.25
C ASP A 13 14.49 -29.15 -9.27
N VAL A 14 13.96 -28.10 -8.69
CA VAL A 14 14.62 -26.80 -8.59
C VAL A 14 14.71 -26.39 -7.14
N HIS A 15 15.94 -26.31 -6.63
CA HIS A 15 16.20 -25.85 -5.28
C HIS A 15 16.64 -24.38 -5.32
N THR A 16 15.93 -23.55 -4.59
CA THR A 16 16.32 -22.14 -4.42
C THR A 16 16.45 -21.83 -2.94
N GLN A 17 17.46 -21.03 -2.61
CA GLN A 17 17.72 -20.54 -1.27
C GLN A 17 17.95 -19.04 -1.34
N SER A 18 17.23 -18.29 -0.50
CA SER A 18 17.42 -16.84 -0.37
C SER A 18 17.75 -16.52 1.09
N TYR A 19 18.86 -15.84 1.29
CA TYR A 19 19.33 -15.37 2.61
C TYR A 19 19.35 -13.85 2.59
N ILE A 20 18.44 -13.25 3.37
CA ILE A 20 18.29 -11.80 3.46
C ILE A 20 18.72 -11.34 4.84
N ARG A 21 19.63 -10.37 4.91
CA ARG A 21 20.05 -9.72 6.15
C ARG A 21 19.90 -8.22 6.02
N ASN A 22 19.06 -7.65 6.89
CA ASN A 22 18.82 -6.22 6.95
C ASN A 22 19.41 -5.64 8.25
N LYS A 23 19.99 -4.43 8.14
CA LYS A 23 20.35 -3.58 9.28
C LYS A 23 19.75 -2.20 9.02
N LEU A 24 19.06 -1.66 10.01
CA LEU A 24 18.47 -0.33 9.93
C LEU A 24 18.83 0.44 11.19
N LEU A 25 19.44 1.61 11.02
CA LEU A 25 19.62 2.63 12.06
C LEU A 25 18.76 3.83 11.70
N ALA A 26 18.02 4.36 12.64
CA ALA A 26 17.23 5.57 12.44
C ALA A 26 17.24 6.47 13.65
N SER A 27 17.31 7.76 13.40
CA SER A 27 17.23 8.81 14.41
C SER A 27 16.27 9.90 13.94
N LYS A 28 15.36 10.33 14.84
CA LYS A 28 14.38 11.37 14.55
C LYS A 28 14.28 12.35 15.69
N LEU A 29 14.33 13.64 15.37
CA LEU A 29 14.11 14.73 16.31
C LEU A 29 12.96 15.61 15.81
N VAL A 30 12.02 15.92 16.71
CA VAL A 30 10.92 16.84 16.44
C VAL A 30 10.79 17.82 17.59
N LEU A 31 10.76 19.10 17.27
CA LEU A 31 10.55 20.20 18.20
C LEU A 31 9.27 20.94 17.79
N SER A 32 8.41 21.22 18.76
CA SER A 32 7.18 21.97 18.54
C SER A 32 7.15 23.18 19.47
N TYR A 33 6.83 24.34 18.91
CA TYR A 33 6.82 25.60 19.63
C TYR A 33 5.60 26.45 19.22
N PRO A 34 4.89 27.04 20.19
CA PRO A 34 3.82 28.01 19.90
C PRO A 34 4.43 29.29 19.31
N LEU A 35 4.00 29.66 18.10
CA LEU A 35 4.53 30.80 17.35
C LEU A 35 3.38 31.57 16.69
N PHE A 36 3.34 32.91 16.85
CA PHE A 36 2.36 33.81 16.19
C PHE A 36 0.89 33.35 16.31
N GLY A 37 0.50 32.80 17.46
CA GLY A 37 -0.87 32.30 17.69
C GLY A 37 -1.20 30.98 16.97
N GLY A 38 -0.20 30.30 16.48
CA GLY A 38 -0.24 28.95 15.92
C GLY A 38 0.79 28.05 16.58
N ASN A 39 1.04 26.90 15.97
CA ASN A 39 2.05 25.95 16.38
C ASN A 39 3.01 25.67 15.21
N LEU A 40 4.31 25.88 15.46
CA LEU A 40 5.39 25.53 14.53
C LEU A 40 6.03 24.22 15.00
N SER A 41 6.11 23.24 14.12
CA SER A 41 6.85 21.99 14.31
C SER A 41 7.99 21.93 13.31
N VAL A 42 9.21 21.72 13.79
CA VAL A 42 10.39 21.51 12.96
C VAL A 42 11.06 20.22 13.37
N GLY A 43 11.67 19.52 12.42
CA GLY A 43 12.34 18.28 12.75
C GLY A 43 13.23 17.78 11.65
N GLY A 44 14.00 16.75 11.99
CA GLY A 44 14.86 16.02 11.07
C GLY A 44 14.86 14.55 11.37
N GLU A 45 15.21 13.77 10.36
CA GLU A 45 15.31 12.32 10.44
C GLU A 45 16.51 11.85 9.61
N TYR A 46 17.32 10.98 10.20
CA TYR A 46 18.40 10.26 9.54
C TYR A 46 18.12 8.77 9.55
N THR A 47 18.37 8.11 8.44
CA THR A 47 18.25 6.66 8.29
C THR A 47 19.48 6.09 7.58
N ASP A 48 20.00 4.96 8.05
CA ASP A 48 21.05 4.15 7.41
C ASP A 48 20.49 2.73 7.28
N THR A 49 20.34 2.25 6.06
CA THR A 49 19.83 0.92 5.75
C THR A 49 20.86 0.15 4.97
N ARG A 50 21.20 -1.04 5.45
CA ARG A 50 22.08 -1.98 4.76
C ARG A 50 21.41 -3.31 4.60
N ARG A 51 21.25 -3.73 3.35
CA ARG A 51 20.65 -5.02 2.99
C ARG A 51 21.64 -5.85 2.21
N ASN A 52 21.86 -7.07 2.66
CA ASN A 52 22.53 -8.11 1.90
C ASN A 52 21.53 -9.17 1.51
N ASP A 53 21.51 -9.54 0.24
CA ASP A 53 20.58 -10.51 -0.33
C ASP A 53 21.41 -11.51 -1.14
N GLU A 54 21.44 -12.76 -0.69
CA GLU A 54 22.16 -13.87 -1.33
C GLU A 54 21.13 -14.86 -1.86
N TYR A 55 21.13 -15.07 -3.17
CA TYR A 55 20.27 -16.03 -3.84
C TYR A 55 21.11 -17.16 -4.45
N ARG A 56 20.77 -18.41 -4.15
CA ARG A 56 21.46 -19.60 -4.62
C ARG A 56 20.51 -20.56 -5.31
N ASN A 57 20.91 -21.04 -6.48
CA ASN A 57 20.29 -22.14 -7.19
C ASN A 57 21.35 -23.16 -7.58
N PRO A 58 21.46 -24.30 -6.87
CA PRO A 58 22.49 -25.33 -7.10
C PRO A 58 22.42 -25.93 -8.50
N GLU A 59 21.24 -26.11 -9.07
CA GLU A 59 21.02 -26.68 -10.39
C GLU A 59 21.32 -25.71 -11.53
N LYS A 60 21.55 -24.43 -11.22
CA LYS A 60 21.90 -23.36 -12.18
C LYS A 60 20.85 -23.09 -13.26
N TYR A 61 19.57 -23.35 -12.98
CA TYR A 61 18.48 -22.91 -13.85
C TYR A 61 18.37 -21.37 -13.85
N VAL A 62 18.78 -20.73 -12.77
CA VAL A 62 18.95 -19.28 -12.63
C VAL A 62 20.30 -18.98 -12.00
N GLU A 63 20.85 -17.82 -12.30
CA GLU A 63 22.14 -17.37 -11.77
C GLU A 63 22.08 -17.19 -10.25
N SER A 64 23.06 -17.76 -9.53
CA SER A 64 23.27 -17.46 -8.12
C SER A 64 23.97 -16.11 -7.99
N THR A 65 23.45 -15.21 -7.18
CA THR A 65 23.94 -13.84 -7.07
C THR A 65 23.98 -13.36 -5.63
N ILE A 66 24.89 -12.44 -5.34
CA ILE A 66 24.94 -11.72 -4.07
C ILE A 66 24.75 -10.23 -4.38
N SER A 67 23.69 -9.64 -3.86
CA SER A 67 23.46 -8.19 -3.96
C SER A 67 23.53 -7.53 -2.59
N ARG A 68 24.07 -6.31 -2.57
CA ARG A 68 24.11 -5.46 -1.40
C ARG A 68 23.59 -4.07 -1.75
N VAL A 69 22.71 -3.57 -0.90
CA VAL A 69 22.19 -2.20 -0.95
C VAL A 69 22.63 -1.47 0.30
N GLU A 70 23.15 -0.27 0.11
CA GLU A 70 23.40 0.72 1.16
C GLU A 70 22.58 1.97 0.82
N GLU A 71 21.74 2.40 1.75
CA GLU A 71 20.88 3.58 1.56
C GLU A 71 20.97 4.48 2.78
N ASP A 72 21.46 5.69 2.58
CA ASP A 72 21.50 6.77 3.55
C ASP A 72 20.46 7.82 3.23
N GLY A 73 19.59 8.13 4.18
CA GLY A 73 18.53 9.11 4.07
C GLY A 73 18.67 10.24 5.09
N LEU A 74 18.68 11.48 4.65
CA LEU A 74 18.59 12.66 5.51
C LEU A 74 17.38 13.49 5.11
N SER A 75 16.53 13.82 6.07
CA SER A 75 15.39 14.69 5.81
C SER A 75 15.21 15.74 6.88
N GLY A 76 14.69 16.89 6.46
CA GLY A 76 14.29 17.98 7.34
C GLY A 76 12.90 18.48 6.99
N PHE A 77 12.11 18.88 7.95
CA PHE A 77 10.78 19.41 7.72
C PHE A 77 10.43 20.57 8.65
N ALA A 78 9.51 21.41 8.18
CA ALA A 78 8.85 22.42 8.96
C ALA A 78 7.35 22.42 8.64
N GLU A 79 6.52 22.48 9.68
CA GLU A 79 5.06 22.55 9.57
C GLU A 79 4.54 23.65 10.51
N TYR A 80 3.66 24.52 10.00
CA TYR A 80 2.99 25.53 10.78
C TYR A 80 1.48 25.35 10.66
N SER A 81 0.80 25.34 11.79
CA SER A 81 -0.67 25.26 11.88
C SER A 81 -1.24 26.38 12.72
N ARG A 82 -2.32 27.00 12.24
CA ARG A 82 -3.01 28.08 12.93
C ARG A 82 -4.51 28.04 12.69
N GLN A 83 -5.25 28.34 13.75
CA GLN A 83 -6.68 28.60 13.68
C GLN A 83 -6.93 30.08 13.46
N PHE A 84 -7.64 30.42 12.38
CA PHE A 84 -8.10 31.75 12.07
C PHE A 84 -9.62 31.84 12.23
N PRO A 85 -10.20 33.05 12.32
CA PRO A 85 -11.66 33.22 12.32
C PRO A 85 -12.34 32.64 11.08
N ILE A 86 -11.62 32.59 9.95
CA ILE A 86 -12.09 32.05 8.67
C ILE A 86 -11.92 30.55 8.52
N GLY A 87 -11.13 29.89 9.39
CA GLY A 87 -10.85 28.45 9.30
C GLY A 87 -9.48 28.06 9.85
N ASN A 88 -9.16 26.77 9.77
CA ASN A 88 -7.88 26.24 10.18
C ASN A 88 -6.96 26.07 8.96
N LEU A 89 -5.75 26.58 9.05
CA LEU A 89 -4.71 26.47 8.03
C LEU A 89 -3.55 25.64 8.58
N SER A 90 -3.05 24.69 7.81
CA SER A 90 -1.78 24.01 8.02
C SER A 90 -0.95 24.07 6.75
N LEU A 91 0.31 24.44 6.90
CA LEU A 91 1.30 24.55 5.83
C LEU A 91 2.53 23.77 6.26
N GLY A 92 3.08 22.96 5.40
CA GLY A 92 4.31 22.25 5.70
C GLY A 92 5.16 22.01 4.46
N VAL A 93 6.43 21.78 4.71
CA VAL A 93 7.39 21.38 3.68
C VAL A 93 8.38 20.40 4.29
N ARG A 94 8.72 19.35 3.54
CA ARG A 94 9.77 18.41 3.87
C ARG A 94 10.75 18.35 2.70
N TYR A 95 12.04 18.34 2.99
CA TYR A 95 13.09 18.02 2.05
C TYR A 95 13.71 16.69 2.42
N GLU A 96 13.92 15.82 1.44
CA GLU A 96 14.61 14.55 1.61
C GLU A 96 15.81 14.48 0.66
N HIS A 97 16.94 14.04 1.21
CA HIS A 97 18.15 13.72 0.46
C HIS A 97 18.48 12.26 0.69
N VAL A 98 18.68 11.50 -0.37
CA VAL A 98 18.95 10.05 -0.30
C VAL A 98 20.14 9.71 -1.18
N THR A 99 21.07 8.97 -0.62
CA THR A 99 22.16 8.29 -1.33
C THR A 99 21.87 6.80 -1.35
N PHE A 100 21.91 6.19 -2.51
CA PHE A 100 21.62 4.77 -2.72
C PHE A 100 22.75 4.15 -3.51
N ASP A 101 23.47 3.21 -2.89
CA ASP A 101 24.58 2.46 -3.49
C ASP A 101 24.19 0.99 -3.66
N TYR A 102 24.38 0.48 -4.87
CA TYR A 102 24.09 -0.89 -5.24
C TYR A 102 25.37 -1.65 -5.60
N TYR A 103 25.50 -2.85 -5.05
CA TYR A 103 26.62 -3.76 -5.34
C TYR A 103 26.10 -5.09 -5.83
N LYS A 104 26.73 -5.64 -6.87
CA LYS A 104 26.51 -7.01 -7.35
C LYS A 104 27.82 -7.79 -7.21
N ASP A 105 27.79 -8.93 -6.52
CA ASP A 105 28.95 -9.82 -6.30
C ASP A 105 30.20 -9.06 -5.78
N GLY A 106 29.96 -8.06 -4.91
CA GLY A 106 30.98 -7.23 -4.30
C GLY A 106 31.46 -6.04 -5.14
N VAL A 107 31.00 -5.91 -6.39
CA VAL A 107 31.36 -4.81 -7.29
C VAL A 107 30.31 -3.70 -7.19
N HIS A 108 30.74 -2.45 -7.00
CA HIS A 108 29.87 -1.28 -7.05
C HIS A 108 29.33 -1.06 -8.47
N MET A 109 28.04 -0.81 -8.57
CA MET A 109 27.33 -0.67 -9.85
C MET A 109 26.88 0.78 -10.02
N ASP A 110 27.65 1.57 -10.77
CA ASP A 110 27.43 3.02 -10.92
C ASP A 110 26.07 3.36 -11.55
N GLU A 111 25.62 2.58 -12.54
CA GLU A 111 24.32 2.82 -13.21
C GLU A 111 23.12 2.62 -12.27
N GLN A 112 23.22 1.73 -11.29
CA GLN A 112 22.20 1.42 -10.32
C GLN A 112 22.27 2.29 -9.07
N SER A 113 23.48 2.85 -8.81
CA SER A 113 23.72 3.76 -7.70
C SER A 113 23.28 5.17 -8.04
N ARG A 114 22.71 5.90 -7.07
CA ARG A 114 22.16 7.23 -7.34
C ARG A 114 22.03 8.07 -6.08
N MET A 115 22.02 9.36 -6.30
CA MET A 115 21.73 10.37 -5.28
C MET A 115 20.60 11.27 -5.78
N TYR A 116 19.63 11.56 -4.92
CA TYR A 116 18.53 12.44 -5.27
C TYR A 116 18.04 13.25 -4.07
N GLY A 117 17.46 14.42 -4.36
CA GLY A 117 16.83 15.28 -3.37
C GLY A 117 15.48 15.76 -3.86
N ASN A 118 14.46 15.72 -2.99
CA ASN A 118 13.10 16.08 -3.34
C ASN A 118 12.43 16.93 -2.26
N TRP A 119 11.55 17.84 -2.70
CA TRP A 119 10.71 18.66 -1.85
C TRP A 119 9.29 18.14 -1.82
N PHE A 120 8.71 18.04 -0.62
CA PHE A 120 7.35 17.57 -0.39
C PHE A 120 6.53 18.61 0.36
N PRO A 121 5.93 19.56 -0.35
CA PRO A 121 5.03 20.53 0.25
C PRO A 121 3.70 19.88 0.64
N ASN A 122 3.08 20.40 1.70
CA ASN A 122 1.72 20.09 2.09
C ASN A 122 0.96 21.36 2.48
N LEU A 123 -0.33 21.38 2.19
CA LEU A 123 -1.26 22.47 2.53
C LEU A 123 -2.58 21.84 2.94
N SER A 124 -3.18 22.31 4.02
CA SER A 124 -4.55 21.98 4.38
C SER A 124 -5.28 23.20 4.89
N PHE A 125 -6.46 23.44 4.34
CA PHE A 125 -7.37 24.48 4.81
C PHE A 125 -8.74 23.87 5.10
N SER A 126 -9.25 24.04 6.31
CA SER A 126 -10.58 23.58 6.68
C SER A 126 -11.43 24.69 7.28
N ARG A 127 -12.72 24.70 6.90
CA ARG A 127 -13.69 25.69 7.34
C ARG A 127 -15.06 25.07 7.57
N LYS A 128 -15.78 25.60 8.54
CA LYS A 128 -17.20 25.33 8.73
C LYS A 128 -18.02 26.38 7.96
N LEU A 129 -18.81 25.92 7.00
CA LEU A 129 -19.72 26.71 6.15
C LEU A 129 -21.16 26.35 6.54
N GLY A 130 -21.72 27.08 7.49
CA GLY A 130 -23.01 26.73 8.08
C GLY A 130 -22.97 25.35 8.74
N SER A 131 -23.75 24.41 8.25
CA SER A 131 -23.79 23.01 8.75
C SER A 131 -22.75 22.09 8.08
N VAL A 132 -22.08 22.55 7.03
CA VAL A 132 -21.09 21.77 6.28
C VAL A 132 -19.69 22.10 6.79
N ARG A 133 -18.87 21.09 7.04
CA ARG A 133 -17.41 21.23 7.20
C ARG A 133 -16.74 20.88 5.88
N ALA A 134 -15.99 21.81 5.32
CA ALA A 134 -15.21 21.61 4.10
C ALA A 134 -13.74 21.65 4.41
N GLN A 135 -12.95 20.78 3.77
CA GLN A 135 -11.50 20.78 3.84
C GLN A 135 -10.94 20.59 2.44
N LEU A 136 -10.04 21.47 2.05
CA LEU A 136 -9.21 21.35 0.86
C LEU A 136 -7.79 21.02 1.31
N SER A 137 -7.16 20.04 0.70
CA SER A 137 -5.77 19.68 0.99
C SER A 137 -4.99 19.39 -0.28
N TYR A 138 -3.70 19.71 -0.23
CA TYR A 138 -2.70 19.30 -1.19
C TYR A 138 -1.55 18.65 -0.46
N THR A 139 -1.09 17.51 -0.96
CA THR A 139 0.10 16.83 -0.44
C THR A 139 0.95 16.32 -1.59
N ALA A 140 2.26 16.49 -1.46
CA ALA A 140 3.24 15.78 -2.27
C ALA A 140 3.93 14.74 -1.38
N LYS A 141 4.11 13.52 -1.89
CA LYS A 141 4.79 12.44 -1.17
C LYS A 141 5.52 11.52 -2.14
N THR A 142 6.50 10.78 -1.63
CA THR A 142 7.20 9.76 -2.40
C THR A 142 6.74 8.36 -2.01
N GLN A 143 6.83 7.44 -2.97
CA GLN A 143 6.78 6.00 -2.76
C GLN A 143 8.03 5.41 -3.38
N ARG A 144 8.98 5.02 -2.54
CA ARG A 144 10.21 4.40 -2.98
C ARG A 144 9.98 2.93 -3.34
N PRO A 145 10.75 2.37 -4.29
CA PRO A 145 10.73 0.93 -4.55
C PRO A 145 11.04 0.15 -3.27
N THR A 146 10.46 -1.02 -3.11
CA THR A 146 10.90 -1.96 -2.08
C THR A 146 12.28 -2.50 -2.44
N TYR A 147 13.04 -2.96 -1.46
CA TYR A 147 14.37 -3.53 -1.76
C TYR A 147 14.30 -4.81 -2.58
N SER A 148 13.21 -5.58 -2.48
CA SER A 148 12.97 -6.72 -3.38
C SER A 148 12.70 -6.30 -4.83
N GLN A 149 12.03 -5.16 -5.05
CA GLN A 149 11.85 -4.60 -6.39
C GLN A 149 13.16 -4.07 -6.99
N LEU A 150 14.13 -3.69 -6.14
CA LEU A 150 15.46 -3.23 -6.56
C LEU A 150 16.48 -4.36 -6.71
N SER A 151 16.17 -5.58 -6.23
CA SER A 151 17.08 -6.71 -6.31
C SER A 151 17.21 -7.20 -7.77
N ASN A 152 18.42 -7.42 -8.23
CA ASN A 152 18.68 -8.02 -9.55
C ASN A 152 18.73 -9.55 -9.50
N ASN A 153 18.44 -10.15 -8.35
CA ASN A 153 18.40 -11.60 -8.19
C ASN A 153 17.27 -12.18 -9.02
N VAL A 154 17.57 -13.17 -9.86
CA VAL A 154 16.58 -13.87 -10.68
C VAL A 154 16.00 -15.00 -9.87
N THR A 155 14.71 -14.91 -9.59
CA THR A 155 13.95 -15.96 -8.88
C THR A 155 13.28 -16.87 -9.90
N TYR A 156 13.42 -18.15 -9.73
CA TYR A 156 12.72 -19.16 -10.49
C TYR A 156 11.25 -19.23 -10.01
N VAL A 157 10.29 -19.10 -10.91
CA VAL A 157 8.86 -19.26 -10.62
C VAL A 157 8.37 -20.61 -11.16
N ASP A 158 8.55 -20.80 -12.45
CA ASP A 158 8.30 -22.06 -13.15
C ASP A 158 9.19 -22.13 -14.43
N ARG A 159 9.07 -23.19 -15.20
CA ARG A 159 9.89 -23.45 -16.40
C ARG A 159 9.76 -22.38 -17.50
N PHE A 160 8.68 -21.64 -17.50
CA PHE A 160 8.38 -20.61 -18.49
C PHE A 160 8.44 -19.18 -17.91
N THR A 161 8.59 -19.09 -16.58
CA THR A 161 8.50 -17.80 -15.88
C THR A 161 9.64 -17.66 -14.89
N MET A 162 10.40 -16.60 -15.06
CA MET A 162 11.39 -16.12 -14.09
C MET A 162 11.00 -14.71 -13.62
N GLN A 163 11.43 -14.35 -12.45
CA GLN A 163 11.15 -13.03 -11.88
C GLN A 163 12.42 -12.40 -11.35
N ARG A 164 12.59 -11.10 -11.61
CA ARG A 164 13.64 -10.28 -11.00
C ARG A 164 13.09 -8.90 -10.65
N GLY A 165 13.76 -8.21 -9.73
CA GLY A 165 13.53 -6.78 -9.56
C GLY A 165 14.24 -5.98 -10.66
N ASN A 166 14.24 -4.66 -10.52
CA ASN A 166 14.91 -3.73 -11.41
C ASN A 166 15.65 -2.67 -10.58
N PRO A 167 16.98 -2.75 -10.44
CA PRO A 167 17.74 -1.77 -9.67
C PRO A 167 17.70 -0.34 -10.24
N LEU A 168 17.25 -0.18 -11.49
CA LEU A 168 17.10 1.14 -12.14
C LEU A 168 15.82 1.86 -11.76
N LEU A 169 14.93 1.24 -10.95
CA LEU A 169 13.69 1.87 -10.52
C LEU A 169 13.93 3.14 -9.73
N GLU A 170 13.24 4.19 -10.13
CA GLU A 170 13.24 5.47 -9.45
C GLU A 170 12.05 5.59 -8.48
N PRO A 171 12.15 6.44 -7.44
CA PRO A 171 11.02 6.74 -6.57
C PRO A 171 9.85 7.34 -7.32
N CYS A 172 8.65 6.84 -7.05
CA CYS A 172 7.41 7.43 -7.52
C CYS A 172 7.08 8.68 -6.70
N THR A 173 6.68 9.76 -7.35
CA THR A 173 6.15 10.96 -6.69
C THR A 173 4.64 11.04 -6.91
N ILE A 174 3.90 11.33 -5.83
CA ILE A 174 2.44 11.41 -5.83
C ILE A 174 2.03 12.81 -5.38
N HIS A 175 1.38 13.56 -6.26
CA HIS A 175 0.71 14.81 -5.93
C HIS A 175 -0.78 14.54 -5.76
N ASP A 176 -1.34 14.89 -4.61
CA ASP A 176 -2.74 14.65 -4.26
C ASP A 176 -3.42 15.98 -3.90
N ILE A 177 -4.47 16.34 -4.64
CA ILE A 177 -5.37 17.42 -4.29
C ILE A 177 -6.69 16.78 -3.89
N SER A 178 -7.15 17.02 -2.66
CA SER A 178 -8.38 16.43 -2.17
C SER A 178 -9.31 17.46 -1.53
N LEU A 179 -10.61 17.30 -1.81
CA LEU A 179 -11.70 18.05 -1.21
C LEU A 179 -12.58 17.09 -0.41
N VAL A 180 -12.77 17.37 0.88
CA VAL A 180 -13.67 16.64 1.76
C VAL A 180 -14.76 17.58 2.22
N GLY A 181 -16.02 17.17 2.02
CA GLY A 181 -17.21 17.82 2.55
C GLY A 181 -17.94 16.91 3.52
N THR A 182 -18.19 17.36 4.75
CA THR A 182 -18.93 16.59 5.76
C THR A 182 -20.16 17.38 6.19
N TRP A 183 -21.35 16.76 6.07
CA TRP A 183 -22.60 17.30 6.53
C TRP A 183 -23.36 16.26 7.37
N ARG A 184 -23.50 16.53 8.66
CA ARG A 184 -24.09 15.56 9.61
C ARG A 184 -23.41 14.18 9.48
N PHE A 185 -24.13 13.19 8.99
CA PHE A 185 -23.68 11.81 8.80
C PHE A 185 -23.24 11.50 7.35
N LEU A 186 -23.18 12.51 6.48
CA LEU A 186 -22.79 12.38 5.08
C LEU A 186 -21.39 12.94 4.88
N GLN A 187 -20.57 12.26 4.10
CA GLN A 187 -19.25 12.72 3.68
C GLN A 187 -19.05 12.48 2.19
N LEU A 188 -18.58 13.50 1.50
CA LEU A 188 -18.08 13.41 0.13
C LEU A 188 -16.59 13.65 0.12
N LEU A 189 -15.83 12.76 -0.52
CA LEU A 189 -14.43 12.92 -0.83
C LEU A 189 -14.26 12.95 -2.35
N VAL A 190 -13.57 13.95 -2.85
CA VAL A 190 -13.07 14.01 -4.23
C VAL A 190 -11.56 14.21 -4.16
N SER A 191 -10.78 13.30 -4.75
CA SER A 191 -9.32 13.37 -4.76
C SER A 191 -8.82 13.16 -6.19
N TYR A 192 -7.98 14.09 -6.64
CA TYR A 192 -7.23 13.98 -7.89
C TYR A 192 -5.76 13.74 -7.55
N GLN A 193 -5.23 12.63 -8.05
CA GLN A 193 -3.86 12.22 -7.80
C GLN A 193 -3.10 12.15 -9.12
N GLN A 194 -1.89 12.69 -9.12
CA GLN A 194 -0.94 12.54 -10.21
C GLN A 194 0.25 11.71 -9.74
N TRP A 195 0.37 10.52 -10.31
CA TRP A 195 1.43 9.56 -10.05
C TRP A 195 2.52 9.73 -11.12
N ARG A 196 3.72 10.12 -10.71
CA ARG A 196 4.87 10.27 -11.60
C ARG A 196 5.89 9.18 -11.30
N LYS A 197 6.38 8.51 -12.35
CA LYS A 197 7.31 7.38 -12.24
C LYS A 197 6.74 6.25 -11.38
N GLU A 198 5.44 5.97 -11.55
CA GLU A 198 4.81 4.89 -10.82
C GLU A 198 5.41 3.55 -11.19
N ILE A 199 5.68 2.72 -10.17
CA ILE A 199 6.24 1.39 -10.37
C ILE A 199 5.11 0.44 -10.75
N ILE A 200 5.20 -0.14 -11.93
CA ILE A 200 4.26 -1.13 -12.45
C ILE A 200 4.96 -2.46 -12.70
N TYR A 201 4.17 -3.52 -12.66
CA TYR A 201 4.63 -4.87 -12.98
C TYR A 201 4.73 -5.02 -14.50
N TRP A 202 5.82 -5.64 -14.98
CA TRP A 202 6.13 -5.77 -16.39
C TRP A 202 6.68 -7.16 -16.71
N GLY A 203 6.70 -7.53 -17.98
CA GLY A 203 7.26 -8.78 -18.42
C GLY A 203 7.91 -8.64 -19.80
N ASP A 204 9.10 -9.20 -19.92
CA ASP A 204 9.85 -9.25 -21.16
C ASP A 204 9.94 -10.71 -21.65
N PRO A 205 9.64 -11.00 -22.94
CA PRO A 205 9.86 -12.32 -23.48
C PRO A 205 11.35 -12.63 -23.51
N ILE A 206 11.71 -13.84 -23.09
CA ILE A 206 13.05 -14.40 -23.16
C ILE A 206 13.03 -15.70 -23.95
N ASP A 207 14.19 -16.29 -24.26
CA ASP A 207 14.31 -17.55 -25.01
C ASP A 207 13.50 -17.59 -26.32
N ASN A 208 13.63 -16.52 -27.13
CA ASN A 208 12.86 -16.32 -28.36
C ASN A 208 11.33 -16.37 -28.18
N GLY A 209 10.85 -15.95 -27.00
CA GLY A 209 9.44 -15.89 -26.66
C GLY A 209 8.89 -17.17 -26.02
N ASN A 210 9.73 -18.18 -25.75
CA ASN A 210 9.31 -19.42 -25.10
C ASN A 210 9.16 -19.26 -23.58
N SER A 211 9.77 -18.25 -22.99
CA SER A 211 9.73 -17.94 -21.56
C SER A 211 9.59 -16.46 -21.32
N MET A 212 9.27 -16.08 -20.10
CA MET A 212 9.04 -14.68 -19.71
C MET A 212 9.87 -14.32 -18.49
N MET A 213 10.49 -13.14 -18.52
CA MET A 213 11.10 -12.49 -17.36
C MET A 213 10.14 -11.45 -16.80
N MET A 214 9.58 -11.73 -15.64
CA MET A 214 8.76 -10.79 -14.89
C MET A 214 9.65 -9.79 -14.15
N THR A 215 9.33 -8.51 -14.24
CA THR A 215 10.10 -7.42 -13.65
C THR A 215 9.22 -6.22 -13.31
N TYR A 216 9.83 -5.08 -13.05
CA TYR A 216 9.16 -3.81 -12.78
C TYR A 216 9.74 -2.69 -13.64
N LEU A 217 8.91 -1.72 -13.98
CA LEU A 217 9.35 -0.49 -14.63
C LEU A 217 8.65 0.73 -14.04
N ASN A 218 9.22 1.91 -14.27
CA ASN A 218 8.58 3.17 -13.94
C ASN A 218 7.70 3.64 -15.10
N TYR A 219 6.40 3.75 -14.86
CA TYR A 219 5.46 4.40 -15.78
C TYR A 219 5.48 5.91 -15.56
N HIS A 220 5.64 6.68 -16.61
CA HIS A 220 5.97 8.11 -16.53
C HIS A 220 4.93 8.97 -15.80
N ASN A 221 3.63 8.79 -16.08
CA ASN A 221 2.57 9.65 -15.51
C ASN A 221 1.19 9.01 -15.58
N ARG A 222 0.54 8.82 -14.43
CA ARG A 222 -0.81 8.27 -14.32
C ARG A 222 -1.71 9.16 -13.45
N PRO A 223 -2.51 10.05 -14.08
CA PRO A 223 -3.58 10.76 -13.38
C PRO A 223 -4.65 9.77 -12.88
N THR A 224 -5.23 10.08 -11.73
CA THR A 224 -6.29 9.26 -11.11
C THR A 224 -7.28 10.18 -10.41
N LEU A 225 -8.58 9.96 -10.65
CA LEU A 225 -9.67 10.58 -9.92
C LEU A 225 -10.33 9.54 -9.01
N ASN A 226 -10.48 9.87 -7.75
CA ASN A 226 -11.20 9.08 -6.77
C ASN A 226 -12.36 9.91 -6.21
N VAL A 227 -13.59 9.40 -6.32
CA VAL A 227 -14.79 9.99 -5.73
C VAL A 227 -15.39 8.97 -4.80
N SER A 228 -15.65 9.37 -3.56
CA SER A 228 -16.21 8.49 -2.53
C SER A 228 -17.27 9.23 -1.72
N PHE A 229 -18.41 8.60 -1.54
CA PHE A 229 -19.52 9.09 -0.75
C PHE A 229 -19.80 8.13 0.40
N SER A 230 -19.84 8.65 1.63
CA SER A 230 -20.06 7.87 2.84
C SER A 230 -21.31 8.33 3.56
N ILE A 231 -22.08 7.39 4.07
CA ILE A 231 -23.30 7.58 4.87
C ILE A 231 -23.13 6.81 6.16
N SER A 232 -23.12 7.49 7.33
CA SER A 232 -22.86 6.87 8.64
C SER A 232 -23.80 7.44 9.72
N PRO A 233 -25.13 7.24 9.62
CA PRO A 233 -26.05 7.68 10.66
C PRO A 233 -25.97 6.78 11.90
N ALA A 234 -26.39 7.30 13.05
CA ALA A 234 -26.70 6.50 14.24
C ALA A 234 -28.24 6.38 14.36
N ILE A 235 -28.77 5.17 14.25
CA ILE A 235 -30.22 4.90 14.25
C ILE A 235 -30.55 3.96 15.44
N GLY A 236 -30.64 4.54 16.63
CA GLY A 236 -30.85 3.77 17.85
C GLY A 236 -29.73 2.75 18.07
N PHE A 237 -30.06 1.47 18.08
CA PHE A 237 -29.12 0.36 18.25
C PHE A 237 -28.35 0.00 16.98
N TRP A 238 -28.70 0.58 15.84
CA TRP A 238 -28.10 0.29 14.54
C TRP A 238 -27.19 1.43 14.08
N HIS A 239 -25.94 1.11 13.78
CA HIS A 239 -24.89 2.03 13.31
C HIS A 239 -24.39 1.59 11.93
N PRO A 240 -25.14 1.92 10.85
CA PRO A 240 -24.69 1.60 9.49
C PRO A 240 -23.57 2.53 9.04
N ASN A 241 -22.69 1.99 8.21
CA ASN A 241 -21.71 2.75 7.46
C ASN A 241 -21.70 2.22 6.03
N LEU A 242 -22.16 3.00 5.09
CA LEU A 242 -22.12 2.70 3.66
C LEU A 242 -21.14 3.66 2.99
N ASN A 243 -20.15 3.10 2.29
CA ASN A 243 -19.23 3.86 1.44
C ASN A 243 -19.34 3.38 0.00
N ILE A 244 -19.67 4.30 -0.90
CA ILE A 244 -19.74 4.07 -2.35
C ILE A 244 -18.65 4.89 -2.99
N GLY A 245 -17.75 4.25 -3.73
CA GLY A 245 -16.63 4.91 -4.38
C GLY A 245 -16.47 4.50 -5.83
N VAL A 246 -15.86 5.36 -6.60
CA VAL A 246 -15.37 5.06 -7.94
C VAL A 246 -13.98 5.64 -8.11
N LYS A 247 -13.07 4.81 -8.64
CA LYS A 247 -11.71 5.23 -8.98
C LYS A 247 -11.54 5.10 -10.49
N LYS A 248 -11.15 6.19 -11.14
CA LYS A 248 -10.82 6.25 -12.56
C LYS A 248 -9.38 6.72 -12.71
N GLN A 249 -8.63 6.04 -13.53
CA GLN A 249 -7.28 6.43 -13.93
C GLN A 249 -7.26 6.76 -15.43
N TRP A 250 -6.21 7.44 -15.86
CA TRP A 250 -5.88 7.64 -17.27
C TRP A 250 -4.46 7.14 -17.49
N MET A 251 -4.36 6.06 -18.26
CA MET A 251 -3.11 5.38 -18.55
C MET A 251 -3.19 4.74 -19.91
N THR A 252 -2.15 4.90 -20.72
CA THR A 252 -2.05 4.29 -22.05
C THR A 252 -0.65 3.69 -22.21
N ILE A 253 -0.57 2.42 -22.57
CA ILE A 253 0.69 1.73 -22.88
C ILE A 253 0.53 1.08 -24.24
N ASP A 254 1.45 1.35 -25.17
CA ASP A 254 1.47 0.81 -26.53
C ASP A 254 0.12 0.98 -27.27
N GLY A 255 -0.55 2.13 -27.04
CA GLY A 255 -1.84 2.44 -27.63
C GLY A 255 -3.05 1.79 -26.95
N ILE A 256 -2.84 0.95 -25.94
CA ILE A 256 -3.90 0.31 -25.15
C ILE A 256 -4.29 1.20 -23.98
N GLU A 257 -5.57 1.51 -23.85
CA GLU A 257 -6.11 2.36 -22.79
C GLU A 257 -6.54 1.56 -21.55
N PHE A 258 -6.01 1.95 -20.40
CA PHE A 258 -6.37 1.39 -19.09
C PHE A 258 -7.21 2.42 -18.29
N ASN A 259 -8.35 2.84 -18.86
CA ASN A 259 -9.15 3.97 -18.38
C ASN A 259 -10.51 3.56 -17.81
N LYS A 260 -10.84 2.27 -17.73
CA LYS A 260 -12.13 1.80 -17.21
C LYS A 260 -12.26 2.11 -15.73
N PRO A 261 -13.30 2.85 -15.29
CA PRO A 261 -13.49 3.15 -13.87
C PRO A 261 -13.80 1.88 -13.09
N ARG A 262 -13.34 1.85 -11.83
CA ARG A 262 -13.54 0.73 -10.91
C ARG A 262 -14.41 1.17 -9.74
N PRO A 263 -15.68 0.73 -9.67
CA PRO A 263 -16.55 1.02 -8.55
C PRO A 263 -16.22 0.12 -7.34
N THR A 264 -16.46 0.65 -6.15
CA THR A 264 -16.31 -0.06 -4.88
C THR A 264 -17.48 0.29 -3.97
N ILE A 265 -18.06 -0.70 -3.32
CA ILE A 265 -19.05 -0.50 -2.27
C ILE A 265 -18.54 -1.21 -1.02
N ARG A 266 -18.51 -0.48 0.09
CA ARG A 266 -18.26 -1.04 1.42
C ARG A 266 -19.44 -0.76 2.30
N PHE A 267 -19.85 -1.76 3.01
CA PHE A 267 -21.01 -1.75 3.87
C PHE A 267 -20.60 -2.38 5.20
N ASN A 268 -20.58 -1.56 6.25
CA ASN A 268 -20.25 -1.99 7.59
C ASN A 268 -21.44 -1.65 8.49
N ASN A 269 -22.00 -2.63 9.17
CA ASN A 269 -23.13 -2.44 10.08
C ASN A 269 -22.79 -2.99 11.44
N THR A 270 -23.09 -2.20 12.43
CA THR A 270 -22.95 -2.61 13.82
C THR A 270 -24.30 -2.45 14.50
N PHE A 271 -24.70 -3.49 15.22
CA PHE A 271 -25.91 -3.53 16.01
C PHE A 271 -25.55 -3.72 17.48
N GLU A 272 -25.86 -2.72 18.30
CA GLU A 272 -25.69 -2.76 19.75
C GLU A 272 -26.98 -3.29 20.38
N LEU A 273 -27.00 -4.56 20.76
CA LEU A 273 -28.19 -5.21 21.25
C LEU A 273 -28.19 -5.30 22.80
N PRO A 274 -29.36 -5.39 23.43
CA PRO A 274 -29.47 -5.56 24.89
C PRO A 274 -28.64 -6.76 25.39
N GLY A 275 -28.10 -6.65 26.61
CA GLY A 275 -27.23 -7.68 27.21
C GLY A 275 -25.82 -7.69 26.72
N ASP A 276 -25.29 -6.53 26.33
CA ASP A 276 -23.89 -6.33 25.87
C ASP A 276 -23.51 -7.18 24.67
N PHE A 277 -24.49 -7.44 23.78
CA PHE A 277 -24.23 -8.04 22.47
C PHE A 277 -23.91 -6.98 21.43
N LEU A 278 -22.85 -7.22 20.66
CA LEU A 278 -22.49 -6.46 19.49
C LEU A 278 -22.49 -7.41 18.28
N VAL A 279 -23.32 -7.11 17.29
CA VAL A 279 -23.36 -7.86 16.03
C VAL A 279 -22.82 -6.97 14.93
N SER A 280 -21.87 -7.45 14.14
CA SER A 280 -21.37 -6.76 12.97
C SER A 280 -21.67 -7.57 11.72
N LEU A 281 -22.06 -6.87 10.65
CA LEU A 281 -22.25 -7.39 9.31
C LEU A 281 -21.49 -6.49 8.35
N ASP A 282 -20.46 -7.03 7.75
CA ASP A 282 -19.54 -6.29 6.88
C ASP A 282 -19.60 -6.84 5.46
N GLY A 283 -19.56 -5.96 4.49
CA GLY A 283 -19.58 -6.33 3.08
C GLY A 283 -18.64 -5.47 2.25
N LEU A 284 -17.99 -6.10 1.30
CA LEU A 284 -17.18 -5.47 0.27
C LEU A 284 -17.67 -5.94 -1.10
N PHE A 285 -17.90 -4.99 -2.00
CA PHE A 285 -18.08 -5.25 -3.42
C PHE A 285 -17.07 -4.45 -4.22
N MET A 286 -16.43 -5.09 -5.16
CA MET A 286 -15.48 -4.48 -6.09
C MET A 286 -15.88 -4.81 -7.52
N GLY A 287 -16.15 -3.78 -8.31
CA GLY A 287 -16.56 -3.92 -9.69
C GLY A 287 -15.38 -4.09 -10.63
N LYS A 288 -15.70 -4.45 -11.89
CA LYS A 288 -14.72 -4.49 -13.00
C LYS A 288 -14.10 -3.12 -13.21
N GLY A 289 -12.86 -3.08 -13.70
CA GLY A 289 -12.16 -1.83 -14.01
C GLY A 289 -10.67 -1.97 -14.03
N ASN A 290 -9.98 -0.87 -14.35
CA ASN A 290 -8.53 -0.85 -14.45
C ASN A 290 -7.84 -0.40 -13.16
N TYR A 291 -6.69 -0.96 -12.92
CA TYR A 291 -5.72 -0.53 -11.92
C TYR A 291 -4.31 -0.72 -12.46
N GLN A 292 -3.59 0.37 -12.68
CA GLN A 292 -2.32 0.35 -13.43
C GLN A 292 -2.53 -0.32 -14.82
N ASN A 293 -1.64 -1.20 -15.24
CA ASN A 293 -1.74 -2.02 -16.45
C ASN A 293 -2.55 -3.32 -16.23
N LEU A 294 -3.38 -3.36 -15.20
CA LEU A 294 -4.24 -4.49 -14.83
C LEU A 294 -5.70 -4.18 -15.18
N TYR A 295 -6.41 -5.18 -15.67
CA TYR A 295 -7.86 -5.13 -15.83
C TYR A 295 -8.52 -6.22 -14.99
N GLN A 296 -9.33 -5.81 -14.03
CA GLN A 296 -10.21 -6.72 -13.30
C GLN A 296 -11.45 -7.00 -14.15
N PHE A 297 -11.56 -8.21 -14.70
CA PHE A 297 -12.59 -8.54 -15.67
C PHE A 297 -13.86 -9.17 -15.10
N LYS A 298 -13.89 -9.51 -13.80
CA LYS A 298 -15.10 -9.92 -13.06
C LYS A 298 -15.24 -9.13 -11.77
N ASN A 299 -16.48 -8.96 -11.34
CA ASN A 299 -16.78 -8.41 -10.02
C ASN A 299 -16.47 -9.45 -8.95
N TYR A 300 -16.09 -9.00 -7.77
CA TYR A 300 -15.97 -9.87 -6.59
C TYR A 300 -16.45 -9.14 -5.34
N GLY A 301 -16.68 -9.88 -4.26
CA GLY A 301 -17.05 -9.31 -3.00
C GLY A 301 -17.05 -10.33 -1.89
N THR A 302 -16.98 -9.84 -0.65
CA THR A 302 -17.01 -10.65 0.58
C THR A 302 -18.10 -10.18 1.50
N VAL A 303 -18.60 -11.09 2.32
CA VAL A 303 -19.52 -10.79 3.42
C VAL A 303 -19.01 -11.49 4.67
N ASP A 304 -18.85 -10.71 5.72
CA ASP A 304 -18.38 -11.17 7.02
C ASP A 304 -19.45 -10.89 8.08
N ILE A 305 -19.55 -11.77 9.07
CA ILE A 305 -20.43 -11.59 10.24
C ILE A 305 -19.63 -11.82 11.52
N SER A 306 -19.90 -11.02 12.54
CA SER A 306 -19.42 -11.32 13.88
C SER A 306 -20.48 -11.06 14.93
N VAL A 307 -20.45 -11.86 15.99
CA VAL A 307 -21.29 -11.70 17.19
C VAL A 307 -20.35 -11.71 18.39
N ARG A 308 -20.28 -10.58 19.10
CA ARG A 308 -19.49 -10.43 20.31
C ARG A 308 -20.42 -10.20 21.50
N LYS A 309 -20.12 -10.88 22.60
CA LYS A 309 -20.73 -10.62 23.90
C LYS A 309 -19.65 -10.26 24.93
N SER A 310 -19.90 -9.15 25.64
CA SER A 310 -19.06 -8.71 26.74
C SER A 310 -19.63 -9.18 28.09
N PHE A 311 -18.74 -9.50 29.02
CA PHE A 311 -19.02 -9.93 30.38
C PHE A 311 -18.11 -9.19 31.35
N LEU A 312 -18.41 -9.22 32.65
CA LEU A 312 -17.57 -8.68 33.71
C LEU A 312 -17.17 -7.21 33.49
N ARG A 313 -18.11 -6.36 33.06
CA ARG A 313 -17.89 -4.94 32.73
C ARG A 313 -16.78 -4.77 31.67
N ASP A 314 -16.89 -5.49 30.56
CA ASP A 314 -15.94 -5.53 29.43
C ASP A 314 -14.55 -6.13 29.73
N ALA A 315 -14.35 -6.72 30.92
CA ALA A 315 -13.11 -7.42 31.21
C ALA A 315 -12.99 -8.74 30.44
N LEU A 316 -14.11 -9.43 30.19
CA LEU A 316 -14.17 -10.67 29.43
C LEU A 316 -15.05 -10.48 28.19
N SER A 317 -14.63 -10.92 27.02
CA SER A 317 -15.43 -10.94 25.81
C SER A 317 -15.28 -12.25 25.05
N LEU A 318 -16.39 -12.74 24.52
CA LEU A 318 -16.46 -13.86 23.59
C LEU A 318 -16.92 -13.33 22.23
N GLU A 319 -16.21 -13.65 21.17
CA GLU A 319 -16.54 -13.29 19.80
C GLU A 319 -16.58 -14.53 18.91
N LEU A 320 -17.69 -14.71 18.19
CA LEU A 320 -17.85 -15.65 17.11
C LEU A 320 -17.78 -14.88 15.81
N ARG A 321 -16.93 -15.31 14.88
CA ARG A 321 -16.74 -14.62 13.59
C ARG A 321 -16.76 -15.61 12.44
N GLY A 322 -17.45 -15.24 11.37
CA GLY A 322 -17.42 -15.90 10.07
C GLY A 322 -16.95 -14.93 9.00
N ASN A 323 -15.82 -15.19 8.39
CA ASN A 323 -15.27 -14.41 7.29
C ASN A 323 -15.65 -15.04 5.95
N ASP A 324 -15.87 -14.18 4.94
CA ASP A 324 -16.15 -14.55 3.55
C ASP A 324 -17.19 -15.68 3.42
N LEU A 325 -18.35 -15.47 4.05
CA LEU A 325 -19.42 -16.46 4.17
C LEU A 325 -19.81 -17.11 2.83
N PHE A 326 -19.75 -16.36 1.75
CA PHE A 326 -20.13 -16.80 0.40
C PHE A 326 -18.93 -17.23 -0.47
N HIS A 327 -17.71 -17.27 0.11
CA HIS A 327 -16.48 -17.62 -0.59
C HIS A 327 -16.27 -16.75 -1.85
N GLY A 328 -16.52 -15.45 -1.72
CA GLY A 328 -16.50 -14.50 -2.80
C GLY A 328 -15.17 -13.80 -3.03
N SER A 329 -14.15 -14.07 -2.20
CA SER A 329 -12.82 -13.49 -2.30
C SER A 329 -12.04 -14.14 -3.45
N ARG A 330 -12.33 -13.69 -4.66
CA ARG A 330 -11.69 -14.18 -5.90
C ARG A 330 -11.23 -13.01 -6.72
N ASN A 331 -9.95 -13.00 -7.12
CA ASN A 331 -9.42 -12.00 -8.03
C ASN A 331 -9.31 -12.55 -9.44
N TYR A 332 -9.75 -11.74 -10.39
CA TYR A 332 -9.77 -12.06 -11.81
C TYR A 332 -9.06 -10.93 -12.55
N TRP A 333 -7.75 -11.09 -12.78
CA TRP A 333 -6.92 -10.07 -13.38
C TRP A 333 -6.42 -10.49 -14.76
N GLN A 334 -6.45 -9.54 -15.68
CA GLN A 334 -5.63 -9.56 -16.88
C GLN A 334 -4.56 -8.49 -16.71
N THR A 335 -3.30 -8.89 -16.73
CA THR A 335 -2.14 -7.98 -16.67
C THR A 335 -1.57 -7.85 -18.06
N TYR A 336 -1.41 -6.62 -18.53
CA TYR A 336 -0.72 -6.32 -19.75
C TYR A 336 0.79 -6.20 -19.48
N LEU A 337 1.57 -7.00 -20.16
CA LEU A 337 3.01 -7.13 -19.97
C LEU A 337 3.73 -6.94 -21.33
N GLY A 338 3.44 -5.83 -22.02
CA GLY A 338 3.96 -5.58 -23.37
C GLY A 338 3.33 -6.50 -24.41
N SER A 339 4.07 -7.45 -24.97
CA SER A 339 3.56 -8.40 -25.97
C SER A 339 2.69 -9.51 -25.40
N ILE A 340 2.58 -9.63 -24.07
CA ILE A 340 1.90 -10.73 -23.40
C ILE A 340 0.74 -10.19 -22.56
N ILE A 341 -0.42 -10.85 -22.64
CA ILE A 341 -1.54 -10.65 -21.71
C ILE A 341 -1.56 -11.87 -20.79
N TRP A 342 -1.28 -11.62 -19.51
CA TRP A 342 -1.33 -12.66 -18.50
C TRP A 342 -2.67 -12.62 -17.76
N GLU A 343 -3.44 -13.69 -17.90
CA GLU A 343 -4.71 -13.84 -17.18
C GLU A 343 -4.51 -14.71 -15.93
N GLN A 344 -4.95 -14.18 -14.80
CA GLN A 344 -4.81 -14.84 -13.53
C GLN A 344 -6.14 -14.87 -12.77
N THR A 345 -6.51 -16.02 -12.28
CA THR A 345 -7.59 -16.21 -11.32
C THR A 345 -7.01 -16.69 -10.00
N ASN A 346 -7.10 -15.86 -8.97
CA ASN A 346 -6.69 -16.23 -7.63
C ASN A 346 -7.93 -16.48 -6.76
N GLN A 347 -7.96 -17.62 -6.13
CA GLN A 347 -8.94 -17.95 -5.10
C GLN A 347 -8.17 -18.32 -3.83
N TRP A 348 -8.29 -17.46 -2.83
CA TRP A 348 -7.71 -17.73 -1.51
C TRP A 348 -8.71 -18.46 -0.65
N ASP A 349 -8.21 -19.26 0.28
CA ASP A 349 -9.03 -19.86 1.34
C ASP A 349 -9.26 -18.81 2.43
N THR A 350 -10.27 -17.97 2.20
CA THR A 350 -10.64 -16.84 3.09
C THR A 350 -11.88 -17.14 3.92
N ARG A 351 -12.57 -18.29 3.64
CA ARG A 351 -13.71 -18.70 4.44
C ARG A 351 -13.22 -19.29 5.76
N GLU A 352 -13.42 -18.55 6.81
CA GLU A 352 -12.95 -18.87 8.14
C GLU A 352 -14.06 -18.69 9.17
N PHE A 353 -14.14 -19.62 10.12
CA PHE A 353 -14.94 -19.47 11.31
C PHE A 353 -14.04 -19.49 12.54
N SER A 354 -14.10 -18.44 13.34
CA SER A 354 -13.26 -18.31 14.52
C SER A 354 -14.06 -18.01 15.79
N ILE A 355 -13.52 -18.49 16.91
CA ILE A 355 -14.02 -18.21 18.25
C ILE A 355 -12.87 -17.55 19.01
N THR A 356 -13.09 -16.33 19.49
CA THR A 356 -12.11 -15.57 20.26
C THR A 356 -12.62 -15.31 21.66
N LEU A 357 -11.88 -15.80 22.67
CA LEU A 357 -12.09 -15.44 24.06
C LEU A 357 -11.00 -14.48 24.48
N ARG A 358 -11.38 -13.28 24.95
CA ARG A 358 -10.43 -12.26 25.40
C ARG A 358 -10.71 -11.85 26.84
N TYR A 359 -9.70 -11.96 27.68
CA TYR A 359 -9.75 -11.45 29.04
C TYR A 359 -8.72 -10.33 29.23
N LYS A 360 -9.19 -9.16 29.68
CA LYS A 360 -8.37 -7.98 29.95
C LYS A 360 -8.02 -7.96 31.44
N PHE A 361 -6.78 -8.14 31.78
CA PHE A 361 -6.28 -7.98 33.14
C PHE A 361 -5.14 -6.97 33.14
N ASN A 362 -5.03 -6.23 34.22
CA ASN A 362 -3.94 -5.30 34.51
C ASN A 362 -3.58 -4.38 33.31
N THR A 363 -4.57 -3.68 32.78
CA THR A 363 -4.39 -2.79 31.61
C THR A 363 -3.60 -1.53 32.03
N THR A 364 -2.30 -1.50 31.74
CA THR A 364 -1.49 -0.29 31.82
C THR A 364 -1.62 0.49 30.52
N LYS A 365 -1.96 1.77 30.60
CA LYS A 365 -1.94 2.66 29.41
C LYS A 365 -0.49 2.93 29.04
N SER A 366 -0.10 2.61 27.81
CA SER A 366 1.19 3.04 27.26
C SER A 366 1.29 4.56 27.30
N LYS A 367 2.37 5.09 27.90
CA LYS A 367 2.65 6.53 27.94
C LYS A 367 3.28 7.05 26.64
N TYR A 368 3.78 6.16 25.78
CA TYR A 368 4.42 6.54 24.52
C TYR A 368 3.36 6.86 23.46
N LYS A 369 3.40 8.10 22.94
CA LYS A 369 2.48 8.61 21.93
C LYS A 369 3.18 9.07 20.63
N GLY A 370 4.47 8.81 20.50
CA GLY A 370 5.25 9.22 19.33
C GLY A 370 5.12 8.23 18.17
N THR A 371 5.25 8.73 16.94
CA THR A 371 5.50 7.91 15.76
C THR A 371 6.99 7.54 15.75
N GLY A 372 7.32 6.26 15.58
CA GLY A 372 8.69 5.79 15.46
C GLY A 372 9.41 6.42 14.26
N ALA A 373 10.75 6.36 14.28
CA ALA A 373 11.59 6.70 13.13
C ALA A 373 11.56 5.57 12.08
N ALA A 374 11.91 5.89 10.83
CA ALA A 374 12.11 4.95 9.72
C ALA A 374 10.89 4.08 9.36
N ASN A 375 9.67 4.58 9.52
CA ASN A 375 8.48 3.80 9.18
C ASN A 375 8.40 3.46 7.69
N ASP A 376 8.92 4.31 6.81
CA ASP A 376 8.91 4.07 5.36
C ASP A 376 9.97 3.02 4.97
N GLU A 377 11.16 3.05 5.58
CA GLU A 377 12.20 2.05 5.39
C GLU A 377 11.75 0.67 5.90
N LEU A 378 11.10 0.62 7.06
CA LEU A 378 10.57 -0.64 7.61
C LEU A 378 9.55 -1.32 6.69
N ARG A 379 8.76 -0.55 5.94
CA ARG A 379 7.79 -1.10 4.97
C ARG A 379 8.43 -1.62 3.70
N ARG A 380 9.67 -1.24 3.41
CA ARG A 380 10.42 -1.61 2.20
C ARG A 380 11.30 -2.86 2.41
N LEU A 381 11.59 -3.20 3.66
CA LEU A 381 12.36 -4.38 4.06
C LEU A 381 11.58 -5.68 3.84
#